data_17a7c50c03c590c1d56d747aefc6cb18
#
_entry.id   17a7c50c03c590c1d56d747aefc6cb18
#
_cell.length_a   1.000
_cell.length_b   1.000
_cell.length_c   1.000
_cell.angle_alpha   90.00
_cell.angle_beta   90.00
_cell.angle_gamma   90.00
#
_symmetry.space_group_name_H-M   'P 1'
#
loop_
_entity.id
_entity.type
_entity.pdbx_description
1 polymer ?
#
loop_
_entity_poly.entity_id
_entity_poly.type
_entity_poly.pdbx_seq_one_letter_code
_entity_poly.pdbx_strand_id
1 'polypeptide(L)'
;MGLGIEAQALWLLIIAAAVAMFTKYIRLPYTIALVVVGIVMGALDLLPQMLLTPELVFHIFLPILLFEAAFNIDILDLQKNARSIAILALPGVLLATTVTAVVTYFGFQLWNGGPDFSWGHAFLFGAIVAATDPISVLALFKELGVTRRLSLIIEGESIFNDGVAVVLFGVLLGIAQGDDFNLLSAGRQFVVSVVGGGGIGVLLGLAMAKVMSLVDDHLIEITLTTILAFSAYLLAEHLHISGVMAVIGAGLMTGNYGTRWAMSPTTRVSVSDFWEYAAFMANSVLFLMIGIEVKIIHFGPLWVAVLLAVAAMICGRAAAVFCTAPLIGKVDKPLPGSWQGVLFWGGIRGAICMVLALSLPIDLPLRQLLMAMIFAVVIFTLLVQGLSLKMVLDKLGLIQGDAQQSYETRKGEVFAVGRVQLELEQMVGRGLLSQSNYELLAPRLQDRVKELHTDLEEAAAEHQNAVAEELDLAEERLLHAEKDGIKEAYLAGIISEKVMKKLLSQVDERLFFLEISTKKRGASTDPKESE
;
A
#
# COMPACT_ATOMS: atom_id res chain seq x y z
N MET A 1 -22.24 36.09 -3.69
CA MET A 1 -22.57 35.07 -4.70
C MET A 1 -21.62 33.91 -4.46
N GLY A 2 -22.10 32.77 -3.96
CA GLY A 2 -21.26 31.58 -3.79
C GLY A 2 -20.79 31.12 -5.18
N LEU A 3 -19.50 30.78 -5.27
CA LEU A 3 -18.96 30.11 -6.46
C LEU A 3 -19.75 28.81 -6.70
N GLY A 4 -20.16 28.54 -7.92
CA GLY A 4 -20.80 27.27 -8.26
C GLY A 4 -19.87 26.08 -7.94
N ILE A 5 -20.44 24.88 -7.75
CA ILE A 5 -19.67 23.65 -7.43
C ILE A 5 -18.55 23.42 -8.45
N GLU A 6 -18.80 23.76 -9.72
CA GLU A 6 -17.82 23.64 -10.81
C GLU A 6 -16.58 24.53 -10.60
N ALA A 7 -16.79 25.80 -10.19
CA ALA A 7 -15.70 26.72 -9.91
C ALA A 7 -14.91 26.29 -8.65
N GLN A 8 -15.59 25.73 -7.66
CA GLN A 8 -14.94 25.20 -6.44
C GLN A 8 -14.05 23.99 -6.78
N ALA A 9 -14.55 23.03 -7.57
CA ALA A 9 -13.76 21.89 -8.03
C ALA A 9 -12.52 22.35 -8.83
N LEU A 10 -12.68 23.33 -9.71
CA LEU A 10 -11.57 23.89 -10.48
C LEU A 10 -10.51 24.52 -9.57
N TRP A 11 -10.91 25.27 -8.55
CA TRP A 11 -9.97 25.86 -7.59
C TRP A 11 -9.22 24.79 -6.79
N LEU A 12 -9.89 23.73 -6.35
CA LEU A 12 -9.21 22.60 -5.66
C LEU A 12 -8.14 21.98 -6.56
N LEU A 13 -8.43 21.79 -7.85
CA LEU A 13 -7.47 21.23 -8.81
C LEU A 13 -6.29 22.17 -9.08
N ILE A 14 -6.55 23.48 -9.23
CA ILE A 14 -5.48 24.47 -9.42
C ILE A 14 -4.54 24.48 -8.21
N ILE A 15 -5.10 24.48 -7.01
CA ILE A 15 -4.32 24.46 -5.77
C ILE A 15 -3.53 23.15 -5.65
N ALA A 16 -4.16 22.02 -5.91
CA ALA A 16 -3.49 20.71 -5.88
C ALA A 16 -2.33 20.67 -6.88
N ALA A 17 -2.52 21.16 -8.11
CA ALA A 17 -1.44 21.23 -9.10
C ALA A 17 -0.31 22.19 -8.67
N ALA A 18 -0.64 23.34 -8.09
CA ALA A 18 0.35 24.27 -7.57
C ALA A 18 1.16 23.65 -6.42
N VAL A 19 0.49 22.95 -5.47
CA VAL A 19 1.14 22.22 -4.38
C VAL A 19 2.04 21.11 -4.93
N ALA A 20 1.59 20.35 -5.93
CA ALA A 20 2.38 19.30 -6.55
C ALA A 20 3.68 19.84 -7.20
N MET A 21 3.60 20.99 -7.86
CA MET A 21 4.79 21.65 -8.41
C MET A 21 5.73 22.11 -7.30
N PHE A 22 5.21 22.68 -6.24
CA PHE A 22 5.99 23.27 -5.15
C PHE A 22 6.70 22.22 -4.28
N THR A 23 6.06 21.07 -4.04
CA THR A 23 6.63 19.97 -3.24
C THR A 23 7.87 19.35 -3.86
N LYS A 24 8.03 19.40 -5.20
CA LYS A 24 9.26 18.97 -5.88
C LYS A 24 10.50 19.77 -5.46
N TYR A 25 10.33 21.02 -5.03
CA TYR A 25 11.45 21.86 -4.58
C TYR A 25 11.76 21.71 -3.08
N ILE A 26 10.74 21.39 -2.25
CA ILE A 26 10.88 21.38 -0.78
C ILE A 26 11.13 19.96 -0.22
N ARG A 27 11.01 18.90 -1.05
CA ARG A 27 11.13 17.50 -0.62
C ARG A 27 10.18 17.12 0.52
N LEU A 28 8.97 17.68 0.53
CA LEU A 28 7.89 17.30 1.44
C LEU A 28 6.98 16.27 0.77
N PRO A 29 6.48 15.26 1.50
CA PRO A 29 5.44 14.38 0.98
C PRO A 29 4.22 15.20 0.52
N TYR A 30 3.76 14.93 -0.69
CA TYR A 30 2.71 15.69 -1.36
C TYR A 30 1.40 15.78 -0.55
N THR A 31 0.96 14.67 0.02
CA THR A 31 -0.25 14.58 0.83
C THR A 31 -0.20 15.45 2.07
N ILE A 32 0.95 15.53 2.73
CA ILE A 32 1.17 16.40 3.89
C ILE A 32 1.08 17.88 3.49
N ALA A 33 1.70 18.24 2.37
CA ALA A 33 1.65 19.60 1.86
C ALA A 33 0.21 20.04 1.53
N LEU A 34 -0.60 19.15 0.96
CA LEU A 34 -2.02 19.40 0.68
C LEU A 34 -2.82 19.67 1.95
N VAL A 35 -2.63 18.86 2.99
CA VAL A 35 -3.31 19.07 4.28
C VAL A 35 -2.91 20.40 4.90
N VAL A 36 -1.62 20.74 4.90
CA VAL A 36 -1.14 22.04 5.44
C VAL A 36 -1.76 23.20 4.66
N VAL A 37 -1.75 23.15 3.33
CA VAL A 37 -2.37 24.19 2.49
C VAL A 37 -3.87 24.24 2.75
N GLY A 38 -4.55 23.09 2.86
CA GLY A 38 -5.98 23.02 3.22
C GLY A 38 -6.28 23.69 4.57
N ILE A 39 -5.48 23.43 5.61
CA ILE A 39 -5.62 24.09 6.92
C ILE A 39 -5.49 25.61 6.79
N VAL A 40 -4.48 26.09 6.08
CA VAL A 40 -4.26 27.53 5.86
C VAL A 40 -5.43 28.15 5.12
N MET A 41 -5.91 27.52 4.05
CA MET A 41 -7.04 28.01 3.26
C MET A 41 -8.34 28.00 4.05
N GLY A 42 -8.57 26.94 4.84
CA GLY A 42 -9.71 26.89 5.76
C GLY A 42 -9.66 27.97 6.81
N ALA A 43 -8.48 28.26 7.39
CA ALA A 43 -8.29 29.30 8.39
C ALA A 43 -8.50 30.73 7.84
N LEU A 44 -8.19 30.95 6.56
CA LEU A 44 -8.32 32.25 5.89
C LEU A 44 -9.68 32.45 5.19
N ASP A 45 -10.60 31.49 5.28
CA ASP A 45 -11.91 31.54 4.58
C ASP A 45 -11.81 31.77 3.06
N LEU A 46 -10.75 31.26 2.42
CA LEU A 46 -10.48 31.51 0.99
C LEU A 46 -11.38 30.71 0.07
N LEU A 47 -11.91 29.58 0.53
CA LEU A 47 -12.85 28.75 -0.22
C LEU A 47 -14.19 28.66 0.51
N PRO A 48 -15.31 28.75 -0.23
CA PRO A 48 -16.63 28.45 0.33
C PRO A 48 -16.65 27.00 0.85
N GLN A 49 -17.41 26.75 1.91
CA GLN A 49 -17.52 25.45 2.55
C GLN A 49 -17.98 24.39 1.54
N MET A 50 -17.05 23.64 0.98
CA MET A 50 -17.34 22.35 0.36
C MET A 50 -17.38 21.32 1.48
N LEU A 51 -18.57 20.84 1.77
CA LEU A 51 -18.72 19.78 2.77
C LEU A 51 -18.17 18.47 2.16
N LEU A 52 -17.18 17.92 2.80
CA LEU A 52 -16.76 16.54 2.55
C LEU A 52 -17.87 15.63 3.07
N THR A 53 -18.73 15.13 2.17
CA THR A 53 -19.80 14.23 2.58
C THR A 53 -19.33 12.78 2.55
N PRO A 54 -19.83 11.93 3.46
CA PRO A 54 -19.50 10.49 3.43
C PRO A 54 -19.82 9.84 2.09
N GLU A 55 -20.95 10.21 1.47
CA GLU A 55 -21.40 9.65 0.20
C GLU A 55 -20.40 9.92 -0.92
N LEU A 56 -19.88 11.15 -1.00
CA LEU A 56 -18.89 11.53 -2.01
C LEU A 56 -17.61 10.70 -1.84
N VAL A 57 -17.19 10.46 -0.61
CA VAL A 57 -15.96 9.71 -0.38
C VAL A 57 -16.17 8.21 -0.58
N PHE A 58 -17.25 7.61 -0.05
CA PHE A 58 -17.51 6.19 -0.20
C PHE A 58 -17.82 5.78 -1.64
N HIS A 59 -18.58 6.61 -2.38
CA HIS A 59 -19.05 6.22 -3.71
C HIS A 59 -18.16 6.71 -4.85
N ILE A 60 -17.26 7.70 -4.61
CA ILE A 60 -16.39 8.24 -5.66
C ILE A 60 -14.91 8.01 -5.32
N PHE A 61 -14.42 8.54 -4.21
CA PHE A 61 -12.99 8.51 -3.92
C PHE A 61 -12.49 7.12 -3.53
N LEU A 62 -13.19 6.41 -2.65
CA LEU A 62 -12.76 5.09 -2.18
C LEU A 62 -12.66 4.05 -3.30
N PRO A 63 -13.66 3.88 -4.19
CA PRO A 63 -13.52 2.95 -5.30
C PRO A 63 -12.31 3.23 -6.18
N ILE A 64 -12.00 4.51 -6.44
CA ILE A 64 -10.83 4.89 -7.24
C ILE A 64 -9.53 4.49 -6.53
N LEU A 65 -9.36 4.89 -5.27
CA LEU A 65 -8.13 4.68 -4.51
C LEU A 65 -7.86 3.20 -4.25
N LEU A 66 -8.89 2.46 -3.84
CA LEU A 66 -8.74 1.04 -3.52
C LEU A 66 -8.56 0.17 -4.77
N PHE A 67 -9.21 0.53 -5.88
CA PHE A 67 -9.04 -0.19 -7.13
C PHE A 67 -7.63 0.01 -7.68
N GLU A 68 -7.13 1.25 -7.72
CA GLU A 68 -5.76 1.56 -8.15
C GLU A 68 -4.72 0.82 -7.30
N ALA A 69 -4.81 0.92 -5.97
CA ALA A 69 -3.89 0.25 -5.08
C ALA A 69 -3.91 -1.28 -5.28
N ALA A 70 -5.11 -1.89 -5.34
CA ALA A 70 -5.26 -3.32 -5.55
C ALA A 70 -4.82 -3.77 -6.96
N PHE A 71 -5.04 -2.94 -7.99
CA PHE A 71 -4.65 -3.20 -9.37
C PHE A 71 -3.13 -3.32 -9.54
N ASN A 72 -2.36 -2.50 -8.81
CA ASN A 72 -0.91 -2.45 -8.90
C ASN A 72 -0.18 -3.51 -8.06
N ILE A 73 -0.87 -4.19 -7.13
CA ILE A 73 -0.26 -5.28 -6.33
C ILE A 73 -0.08 -6.54 -7.16
N ASP A 74 1.15 -7.08 -7.18
CA ASP A 74 1.42 -8.41 -7.73
C ASP A 74 0.87 -9.50 -6.78
N ILE A 75 -0.06 -10.32 -7.31
CA ILE A 75 -0.73 -11.37 -6.52
C ILE A 75 0.25 -12.46 -6.06
N LEU A 76 1.32 -12.74 -6.81
CA LEU A 76 2.31 -13.73 -6.43
C LEU A 76 3.14 -13.25 -5.24
N ASP A 77 3.54 -11.98 -5.25
CA ASP A 77 4.25 -11.38 -4.14
C ASP A 77 3.34 -11.21 -2.92
N LEU A 78 2.06 -10.86 -3.15
CA LEU A 78 1.04 -10.84 -2.10
C LEU A 78 0.86 -12.23 -1.46
N GLN A 79 0.76 -13.29 -2.26
CA GLN A 79 0.62 -14.67 -1.77
C GLN A 79 1.83 -15.12 -0.94
N LYS A 80 3.05 -14.77 -1.34
CA LYS A 80 4.28 -15.07 -0.58
C LYS A 80 4.27 -14.44 0.83
N ASN A 81 3.64 -13.27 1.00
CA ASN A 81 3.56 -12.54 2.25
C ASN A 81 2.16 -12.53 2.87
N ALA A 82 1.22 -13.31 2.31
CA ALA A 82 -0.20 -13.29 2.70
C ALA A 82 -0.43 -13.58 4.18
N ARG A 83 0.37 -14.46 4.79
CA ARG A 83 0.26 -14.79 6.21
C ARG A 83 0.63 -13.61 7.09
N SER A 84 1.74 -12.93 6.77
CA SER A 84 2.19 -11.73 7.49
C SER A 84 1.16 -10.61 7.37
N ILE A 85 0.66 -10.35 6.17
CA ILE A 85 -0.35 -9.33 5.88
C ILE A 85 -1.67 -9.66 6.59
N ALA A 86 -2.16 -10.90 6.50
CA ALA A 86 -3.42 -11.31 7.14
C ALA A 86 -3.35 -11.19 8.68
N ILE A 87 -2.19 -11.50 9.30
CA ILE A 87 -2.02 -11.36 10.75
C ILE A 87 -2.01 -9.88 11.17
N LEU A 88 -1.41 -9.00 10.38
CA LEU A 88 -1.45 -7.56 10.65
C LEU A 88 -2.83 -6.95 10.40
N ALA A 89 -3.47 -7.30 9.29
CA ALA A 89 -4.74 -6.70 8.86
C ALA A 89 -5.97 -7.21 9.63
N LEU A 90 -5.98 -8.43 10.16
CA LEU A 90 -7.12 -8.98 10.90
C LEU A 90 -6.88 -8.94 12.42
N PRO A 91 -6.08 -9.82 13.04
CA PRO A 91 -5.84 -9.77 14.47
C PRO A 91 -5.15 -8.47 14.90
N GLY A 92 -4.28 -7.89 14.05
CA GLY A 92 -3.63 -6.61 14.33
C GLY A 92 -4.64 -5.46 14.47
N VAL A 93 -5.61 -5.35 13.57
CA VAL A 93 -6.67 -4.32 13.63
C VAL A 93 -7.57 -4.53 14.84
N LEU A 94 -8.00 -5.76 15.12
CA LEU A 94 -8.81 -6.07 16.29
C LEU A 94 -8.07 -5.72 17.60
N LEU A 95 -6.80 -6.04 17.67
CA LEU A 95 -5.95 -5.71 18.82
C LEU A 95 -5.76 -4.19 18.94
N ALA A 96 -5.46 -3.49 17.84
CA ALA A 96 -5.36 -2.03 17.82
C ALA A 96 -6.65 -1.38 18.31
N THR A 97 -7.81 -1.80 17.77
CA THR A 97 -9.12 -1.29 18.17
C THR A 97 -9.38 -1.51 19.65
N THR A 98 -9.12 -2.73 20.14
CA THR A 98 -9.38 -3.09 21.54
C THR A 98 -8.48 -2.31 22.50
N VAL A 99 -7.17 -2.26 22.24
CA VAL A 99 -6.23 -1.54 23.11
C VAL A 99 -6.51 -0.04 23.06
N THR A 100 -6.79 0.54 21.90
CA THR A 100 -7.18 1.94 21.77
C THR A 100 -8.46 2.22 22.57
N ALA A 101 -9.48 1.35 22.46
CA ALA A 101 -10.72 1.50 23.22
C ALA A 101 -10.48 1.43 24.74
N VAL A 102 -9.71 0.45 25.20
CA VAL A 102 -9.37 0.29 26.63
C VAL A 102 -8.64 1.51 27.16
N VAL A 103 -7.59 1.96 26.48
CA VAL A 103 -6.80 3.13 26.89
C VAL A 103 -7.67 4.40 26.91
N THR A 104 -8.49 4.60 25.89
CA THR A 104 -9.39 5.76 25.81
C THR A 104 -10.43 5.73 26.91
N TYR A 105 -11.11 4.60 27.13
CA TYR A 105 -12.12 4.47 28.16
C TYR A 105 -11.56 4.77 29.56
N PHE A 106 -10.49 4.09 29.96
CA PHE A 106 -9.88 4.32 31.28
C PHE A 106 -9.27 5.72 31.41
N GLY A 107 -8.74 6.27 30.31
CA GLY A 107 -8.24 7.64 30.29
C GLY A 107 -9.34 8.67 30.59
N PHE A 108 -10.53 8.49 30.00
CA PHE A 108 -11.68 9.36 30.31
C PHE A 108 -12.20 9.16 31.74
N GLN A 109 -12.19 7.93 32.26
CA GLN A 109 -12.56 7.67 33.66
C GLN A 109 -11.60 8.34 34.66
N LEU A 110 -10.33 8.43 34.33
CA LEU A 110 -9.33 9.11 35.16
C LEU A 110 -9.36 10.63 35.02
N TRP A 111 -9.97 11.15 33.96
CA TRP A 111 -10.11 12.58 33.76
C TRP A 111 -11.26 13.16 34.57
N ASN A 112 -10.94 13.71 35.76
CA ASN A 112 -11.91 14.38 36.60
C ASN A 112 -12.52 15.60 35.91
N GLY A 113 -13.84 15.57 35.67
CA GLY A 113 -14.57 16.60 34.95
C GLY A 113 -14.68 16.38 33.44
N GLY A 114 -14.24 15.22 32.92
CA GLY A 114 -14.48 14.81 31.56
C GLY A 114 -15.95 14.37 31.33
N PRO A 115 -16.38 14.25 30.06
CA PRO A 115 -17.70 13.74 29.73
C PRO A 115 -17.83 12.24 30.05
N ASP A 116 -19.05 11.76 30.24
CA ASP A 116 -19.33 10.34 30.42
C ASP A 116 -19.08 9.57 29.11
N PHE A 117 -17.90 8.96 29.01
CA PHE A 117 -17.42 8.28 27.82
C PHE A 117 -17.63 6.77 27.95
N SER A 118 -18.60 6.24 27.21
CA SER A 118 -18.97 4.82 27.28
C SER A 118 -18.02 3.91 26.48
N TRP A 119 -18.09 2.59 26.75
CA TRP A 119 -17.40 1.59 25.96
C TRP A 119 -17.76 1.64 24.47
N GLY A 120 -19.04 1.94 24.12
CA GLY A 120 -19.46 2.11 22.74
C GLY A 120 -18.69 3.22 22.03
N HIS A 121 -18.56 4.39 22.65
CA HIS A 121 -17.74 5.48 22.10
C HIS A 121 -16.27 5.10 21.97
N ALA A 122 -15.72 4.39 22.96
CA ALA A 122 -14.32 3.96 22.95
C ALA A 122 -14.01 2.98 21.83
N PHE A 123 -14.88 1.98 21.61
CA PHE A 123 -14.73 1.02 20.53
C PHE A 123 -14.96 1.65 19.16
N LEU A 124 -15.93 2.56 19.00
CA LEU A 124 -16.11 3.31 17.75
C LEU A 124 -14.86 4.13 17.42
N PHE A 125 -14.32 4.86 18.39
CA PHE A 125 -13.08 5.61 18.21
C PHE A 125 -11.93 4.68 17.80
N GLY A 126 -11.76 3.55 18.52
CA GLY A 126 -10.73 2.57 18.23
C GLY A 126 -10.83 1.97 16.83
N ALA A 127 -12.03 1.62 16.37
CA ALA A 127 -12.26 1.08 15.03
C ALA A 127 -11.93 2.10 13.92
N ILE A 128 -12.35 3.36 14.11
CA ILE A 128 -12.09 4.42 13.14
C ILE A 128 -10.59 4.68 13.01
N VAL A 129 -9.88 4.83 14.13
CA VAL A 129 -8.44 5.13 14.08
C VAL A 129 -7.57 3.90 13.86
N ALA A 130 -8.13 2.70 13.72
CA ALA A 130 -7.38 1.50 13.37
C ALA A 130 -6.98 1.50 11.88
N ALA A 131 -7.77 2.08 10.97
CA ALA A 131 -7.45 2.20 9.56
C ALA A 131 -6.15 3.00 9.35
N THR A 132 -5.29 2.54 8.42
CA THR A 132 -3.99 3.17 8.12
C THR A 132 -3.91 3.55 6.65
N ASP A 133 -3.21 4.64 6.35
CA ASP A 133 -3.00 5.13 4.99
C ASP A 133 -1.51 5.06 4.63
N PRO A 134 -1.10 4.22 3.68
CA PRO A 134 0.30 4.01 3.37
C PRO A 134 0.85 4.99 2.32
N ILE A 135 0.01 5.83 1.70
CA ILE A 135 0.36 6.64 0.52
C ILE A 135 1.63 7.46 0.77
N SER A 136 1.64 8.23 1.87
CA SER A 136 2.80 9.04 2.24
C SER A 136 4.05 8.21 2.56
N VAL A 137 3.85 7.03 3.15
CA VAL A 137 4.94 6.11 3.52
C VAL A 137 5.54 5.47 2.28
N LEU A 138 4.69 4.97 1.37
CA LEU A 138 5.13 4.32 0.13
C LEU A 138 5.81 5.29 -0.83
N ALA A 139 5.32 6.53 -0.93
CA ALA A 139 5.98 7.58 -1.70
C ALA A 139 7.42 7.82 -1.21
N LEU A 140 7.60 7.91 0.12
CA LEU A 140 8.92 8.06 0.73
C LEU A 140 9.80 6.81 0.54
N PHE A 141 9.23 5.61 0.63
CA PHE A 141 9.93 4.35 0.39
C PHE A 141 10.48 4.26 -1.04
N LYS A 142 9.65 4.67 -2.02
CA LYS A 142 10.04 4.71 -3.42
C LYS A 142 11.20 5.71 -3.66
N GLU A 143 11.15 6.86 -2.99
CA GLU A 143 12.22 7.88 -3.07
C GLU A 143 13.53 7.40 -2.41
N LEU A 144 13.45 6.68 -1.28
CA LEU A 144 14.60 6.28 -0.48
C LEU A 144 15.11 4.86 -0.75
N GLY A 145 14.52 4.14 -1.70
CA GLY A 145 14.94 2.80 -2.10
C GLY A 145 14.72 1.72 -1.02
N VAL A 146 13.66 1.83 -0.22
CA VAL A 146 13.33 0.82 0.81
C VAL A 146 12.96 -0.52 0.17
N THR A 147 13.29 -1.62 0.82
CA THR A 147 13.08 -2.98 0.31
C THR A 147 11.64 -3.24 -0.11
N ARG A 148 11.44 -3.84 -1.30
CA ARG A 148 10.13 -4.15 -1.89
C ARG A 148 9.22 -4.98 -0.96
N ARG A 149 9.79 -5.92 -0.19
CA ARG A 149 9.02 -6.76 0.73
C ARG A 149 8.38 -5.93 1.85
N LEU A 150 9.11 -4.97 2.44
CA LEU A 150 8.56 -4.11 3.49
C LEU A 150 7.46 -3.19 2.91
N SER A 151 7.68 -2.62 1.73
CA SER A 151 6.67 -1.83 1.02
C SER A 151 5.39 -2.63 0.79
N LEU A 152 5.51 -3.87 0.28
CA LEU A 152 4.39 -4.75 0.03
C LEU A 152 3.62 -5.15 1.30
N ILE A 153 4.33 -5.37 2.42
CA ILE A 153 3.67 -5.70 3.70
C ILE A 153 2.86 -4.50 4.21
N ILE A 154 3.40 -3.29 4.12
CA ILE A 154 2.70 -2.06 4.54
C ILE A 154 1.50 -1.78 3.62
N GLU A 155 1.69 -1.89 2.31
CA GLU A 155 0.64 -1.69 1.31
C GLU A 155 -0.49 -2.71 1.48
N GLY A 156 -0.14 -3.99 1.56
CA GLY A 156 -1.11 -5.07 1.77
C GLY A 156 -1.80 -4.98 3.13
N GLU A 157 -1.06 -4.69 4.22
CA GLU A 157 -1.67 -4.45 5.53
C GLU A 157 -2.72 -3.36 5.44
N SER A 158 -2.39 -2.22 4.83
CA SER A 158 -3.29 -1.07 4.77
C SER A 158 -4.55 -1.35 3.95
N ILE A 159 -4.42 -1.89 2.74
CA ILE A 159 -5.56 -2.17 1.87
C ILE A 159 -6.57 -3.11 2.56
N PHE A 160 -6.10 -4.18 3.19
CA PHE A 160 -7.00 -5.11 3.90
C PHE A 160 -7.49 -4.53 5.23
N ASN A 161 -6.66 -3.74 5.93
CA ASN A 161 -7.05 -3.03 7.15
C ASN A 161 -8.22 -2.08 6.90
N ASP A 162 -8.19 -1.34 5.80
CA ASP A 162 -9.26 -0.41 5.41
C ASP A 162 -10.61 -1.14 5.27
N GLY A 163 -10.61 -2.28 4.57
CA GLY A 163 -11.80 -3.11 4.45
C GLY A 163 -12.31 -3.65 5.79
N VAL A 164 -11.39 -4.10 6.64
CA VAL A 164 -11.69 -4.61 7.98
C VAL A 164 -12.21 -3.50 8.89
N ALA A 165 -11.59 -2.31 8.87
CA ALA A 165 -11.99 -1.18 9.70
C ALA A 165 -13.39 -0.66 9.36
N VAL A 166 -13.73 -0.56 8.07
CA VAL A 166 -15.07 -0.14 7.61
C VAL A 166 -16.14 -1.12 8.09
N VAL A 167 -15.91 -2.43 7.95
CA VAL A 167 -16.87 -3.45 8.41
C VAL A 167 -16.99 -3.44 9.94
N LEU A 168 -15.86 -3.33 10.64
CA LEU A 168 -15.84 -3.28 12.11
C LEU A 168 -16.58 -2.03 12.63
N PHE A 169 -16.35 -0.88 11.98
CA PHE A 169 -17.08 0.35 12.26
C PHE A 169 -18.59 0.17 12.10
N GLY A 170 -19.07 -0.43 11.02
CA GLY A 170 -20.49 -0.67 10.78
C GLY A 170 -21.13 -1.54 11.87
N VAL A 171 -20.47 -2.62 12.26
CA VAL A 171 -20.92 -3.50 13.35
C VAL A 171 -20.97 -2.75 14.68
N LEU A 172 -19.93 -2.00 15.02
CA LEU A 172 -19.86 -1.25 16.29
C LEU A 172 -20.82 -0.07 16.32
N LEU A 173 -21.09 0.55 15.18
CA LEU A 173 -22.08 1.62 15.07
C LEU A 173 -23.50 1.09 15.32
N GLY A 174 -23.88 -0.06 14.74
CA GLY A 174 -25.16 -0.72 15.02
C GLY A 174 -25.36 -0.98 16.52
N ILE A 175 -24.32 -1.52 17.18
CA ILE A 175 -24.33 -1.73 18.64
C ILE A 175 -24.51 -0.42 19.42
N ALA A 176 -23.82 0.65 18.99
CA ALA A 176 -23.92 1.96 19.64
C ALA A 176 -25.31 2.61 19.46
N GLN A 177 -26.04 2.25 18.41
CA GLN A 177 -27.41 2.68 18.14
C GLN A 177 -28.49 1.86 18.85
N GLY A 178 -28.11 0.80 19.55
CA GLY A 178 -29.01 0.02 20.39
C GLY A 178 -29.35 -1.36 19.87
N ASP A 179 -28.64 -1.85 18.86
CA ASP A 179 -28.75 -3.25 18.44
C ASP A 179 -28.26 -4.17 19.58
N ASP A 180 -28.95 -5.29 19.79
CA ASP A 180 -28.56 -6.28 20.76
C ASP A 180 -27.18 -6.86 20.44
N PHE A 181 -26.21 -6.66 21.34
CA PHE A 181 -24.87 -7.21 21.18
C PHE A 181 -24.89 -8.74 21.30
N ASN A 182 -24.67 -9.40 20.18
CA ASN A 182 -24.40 -10.83 20.15
C ASN A 182 -23.08 -11.08 19.39
N LEU A 183 -22.05 -11.52 20.11
CA LEU A 183 -20.72 -11.75 19.55
C LEU A 183 -20.74 -12.73 18.37
N LEU A 184 -21.61 -13.74 18.40
CA LEU A 184 -21.71 -14.72 17.31
C LEU A 184 -22.33 -14.10 16.04
N SER A 185 -23.39 -13.29 16.19
CA SER A 185 -24.02 -12.60 15.07
C SER A 185 -23.09 -11.53 14.48
N ALA A 186 -22.44 -10.74 15.32
CA ALA A 186 -21.45 -9.75 14.92
C ALA A 186 -20.26 -10.38 14.17
N GLY A 187 -19.71 -11.47 14.71
CA GLY A 187 -18.64 -12.23 14.05
C GLY A 187 -19.07 -12.84 12.72
N ARG A 188 -20.28 -13.40 12.65
CA ARG A 188 -20.84 -13.91 11.39
C ARG A 188 -21.02 -12.78 10.36
N GLN A 189 -21.61 -11.67 10.75
CA GLN A 189 -21.81 -10.51 9.87
C GLN A 189 -20.47 -9.98 9.35
N PHE A 190 -19.47 -9.88 10.22
CA PHE A 190 -18.12 -9.48 9.84
C PHE A 190 -17.53 -10.42 8.77
N VAL A 191 -17.53 -11.73 9.00
CA VAL A 191 -16.99 -12.71 8.06
C VAL A 191 -17.77 -12.70 6.74
N VAL A 192 -19.10 -12.66 6.78
CA VAL A 192 -19.93 -12.59 5.57
C VAL A 192 -19.66 -11.33 4.79
N SER A 193 -19.51 -10.18 5.44
CA SER A 193 -19.22 -8.91 4.77
C SER A 193 -17.84 -8.91 4.12
N VAL A 194 -16.79 -9.34 4.81
CA VAL A 194 -15.41 -9.33 4.30
C VAL A 194 -15.23 -10.38 3.21
N VAL A 195 -15.57 -11.64 3.50
CA VAL A 195 -15.36 -12.75 2.55
C VAL A 195 -16.34 -12.67 1.38
N GLY A 196 -17.59 -12.31 1.64
CA GLY A 196 -18.62 -12.13 0.61
C GLY A 196 -18.26 -10.98 -0.34
N GLY A 197 -17.84 -9.83 0.21
CA GLY A 197 -17.39 -8.69 -0.57
C GLY A 197 -16.20 -9.04 -1.45
N GLY A 198 -15.12 -9.56 -0.86
CA GLY A 198 -13.94 -9.99 -1.60
C GLY A 198 -14.26 -11.05 -2.66
N GLY A 199 -15.09 -12.04 -2.34
CA GLY A 199 -15.51 -13.09 -3.28
C GLY A 199 -16.28 -12.56 -4.48
N ILE A 200 -17.24 -11.64 -4.28
CA ILE A 200 -17.96 -10.98 -5.38
C ILE A 200 -17.00 -10.15 -6.21
N GLY A 201 -16.09 -9.40 -5.59
CA GLY A 201 -15.07 -8.63 -6.32
C GLY A 201 -14.20 -9.51 -7.20
N VAL A 202 -13.70 -10.63 -6.67
CA VAL A 202 -12.92 -11.61 -7.44
C VAL A 202 -13.72 -12.15 -8.63
N LEU A 203 -14.99 -12.53 -8.42
CA LEU A 203 -15.84 -13.04 -9.50
C LEU A 203 -16.08 -12.00 -10.59
N LEU A 204 -16.39 -10.76 -10.21
CA LEU A 204 -16.58 -9.66 -11.16
C LEU A 204 -15.28 -9.31 -11.89
N GLY A 205 -14.13 -9.31 -11.21
CA GLY A 205 -12.83 -9.06 -11.81
C GLY A 205 -12.46 -10.13 -12.84
N LEU A 206 -12.67 -11.42 -12.53
CA LEU A 206 -12.45 -12.52 -13.46
C LEU A 206 -13.41 -12.47 -14.66
N ALA A 207 -14.69 -12.16 -14.42
CA ALA A 207 -15.66 -11.99 -15.49
C ALA A 207 -15.29 -10.84 -16.42
N MET A 208 -14.86 -9.71 -15.86
CA MET A 208 -14.40 -8.54 -16.61
C MET A 208 -13.12 -8.84 -17.41
N ALA A 209 -12.15 -9.53 -16.82
CA ALA A 209 -10.94 -9.96 -17.52
C ALA A 209 -11.28 -10.79 -18.78
N LYS A 210 -12.31 -11.66 -18.69
CA LYS A 210 -12.80 -12.40 -19.85
C LYS A 210 -13.47 -11.49 -20.89
N VAL A 211 -14.20 -10.47 -20.48
CA VAL A 211 -14.80 -9.49 -21.42
C VAL A 211 -13.70 -8.69 -22.13
N MET A 212 -12.70 -8.23 -21.37
CA MET A 212 -11.57 -7.46 -21.89
C MET A 212 -10.74 -8.26 -22.91
N SER A 213 -10.61 -9.59 -22.76
CA SER A 213 -9.91 -10.43 -23.74
C SER A 213 -10.56 -10.48 -25.13
N LEU A 214 -11.77 -9.94 -25.30
CA LEU A 214 -12.49 -9.84 -26.59
C LEU A 214 -12.25 -8.50 -27.30
N VAL A 215 -11.58 -7.54 -26.62
CA VAL A 215 -11.39 -6.17 -27.11
C VAL A 215 -9.93 -5.79 -26.95
N ASP A 216 -9.33 -5.15 -27.94
CA ASP A 216 -7.97 -4.60 -27.85
C ASP A 216 -8.05 -3.08 -28.19
N ASP A 217 -8.63 -2.33 -27.26
CA ASP A 217 -8.74 -0.87 -27.34
C ASP A 217 -8.62 -0.26 -25.94
N HIS A 218 -7.60 0.57 -25.74
CA HIS A 218 -7.26 1.13 -24.44
C HIS A 218 -8.39 2.02 -23.85
N LEU A 219 -9.17 2.73 -24.67
CA LEU A 219 -10.27 3.57 -24.20
C LEU A 219 -11.44 2.72 -23.70
N ILE A 220 -11.75 1.63 -24.42
CA ILE A 220 -12.78 0.68 -24.01
C ILE A 220 -12.36 -0.03 -22.72
N GLU A 221 -11.11 -0.48 -22.62
CA GLU A 221 -10.61 -1.19 -21.44
C GLU A 221 -10.53 -0.28 -20.20
N ILE A 222 -10.13 0.99 -20.35
CA ILE A 222 -10.24 1.99 -19.27
C ILE A 222 -11.70 2.14 -18.82
N THR A 223 -12.63 2.23 -19.77
CA THR A 223 -14.06 2.35 -19.46
C THR A 223 -14.57 1.10 -18.74
N LEU A 224 -14.19 -0.10 -19.18
CA LEU A 224 -14.58 -1.36 -18.55
C LEU A 224 -14.02 -1.50 -17.13
N THR A 225 -12.76 -1.14 -16.90
CA THR A 225 -12.19 -1.15 -15.55
C THR A 225 -12.85 -0.12 -14.64
N THR A 226 -13.24 1.05 -15.17
CA THR A 226 -14.00 2.06 -14.43
C THR A 226 -15.38 1.54 -14.04
N ILE A 227 -16.12 0.96 -15.00
CA ILE A 227 -17.41 0.32 -14.71
C ILE A 227 -17.24 -0.78 -13.65
N LEU A 228 -16.18 -1.60 -13.73
CA LEU A 228 -15.91 -2.65 -12.77
C LEU A 228 -15.70 -2.11 -11.36
N ALA A 229 -14.85 -1.11 -11.19
CA ALA A 229 -14.54 -0.53 -9.88
C ALA A 229 -15.81 -0.02 -9.16
N PHE A 230 -16.61 0.78 -9.86
CA PHE A 230 -17.84 1.34 -9.30
C PHE A 230 -18.96 0.30 -9.16
N SER A 231 -19.14 -0.59 -10.13
CA SER A 231 -20.19 -1.61 -10.05
C SER A 231 -19.89 -2.66 -8.96
N ALA A 232 -18.63 -3.02 -8.74
CA ALA A 232 -18.24 -3.91 -7.65
C ALA A 232 -18.62 -3.31 -6.29
N TYR A 233 -18.35 -2.02 -6.08
CA TYR A 233 -18.73 -1.30 -4.87
C TYR A 233 -20.24 -1.29 -4.67
N LEU A 234 -20.99 -0.77 -5.67
CA LEU A 234 -22.45 -0.58 -5.58
C LEU A 234 -23.20 -1.92 -5.46
N LEU A 235 -22.76 -2.96 -6.17
CA LEU A 235 -23.38 -4.28 -6.07
C LEU A 235 -23.18 -4.89 -4.69
N ALA A 236 -21.98 -4.79 -4.13
CA ALA A 236 -21.71 -5.30 -2.78
C ALA A 236 -22.52 -4.55 -1.72
N GLU A 237 -22.62 -3.22 -1.83
CA GLU A 237 -23.44 -2.39 -0.96
C GLU A 237 -24.94 -2.78 -1.04
N HIS A 238 -25.44 -3.00 -2.25
CA HIS A 238 -26.82 -3.47 -2.45
C HIS A 238 -27.10 -4.84 -1.83
N LEU A 239 -26.07 -5.70 -1.77
CA LEU A 239 -26.13 -7.01 -1.11
C LEU A 239 -25.84 -6.95 0.41
N HIS A 240 -25.68 -5.76 0.97
CA HIS A 240 -25.35 -5.52 2.38
C HIS A 240 -24.04 -6.21 2.83
N ILE A 241 -23.04 -6.26 1.93
CA ILE A 241 -21.68 -6.74 2.19
C ILE A 241 -20.66 -5.64 1.88
N SER A 242 -19.37 -5.87 2.19
CA SER A 242 -18.35 -4.84 2.07
C SER A 242 -18.04 -4.44 0.62
N GLY A 243 -18.45 -3.23 0.21
CA GLY A 243 -18.09 -2.61 -1.07
C GLY A 243 -16.58 -2.40 -1.20
N VAL A 244 -15.91 -2.05 -0.11
CA VAL A 244 -14.46 -1.88 -0.04
C VAL A 244 -13.74 -3.18 -0.42
N MET A 245 -14.11 -4.31 0.20
CA MET A 245 -13.52 -5.62 -0.12
C MET A 245 -13.85 -6.08 -1.54
N ALA A 246 -15.01 -5.70 -2.06
CA ALA A 246 -15.39 -6.02 -3.45
C ALA A 246 -14.49 -5.29 -4.46
N VAL A 247 -14.23 -4.00 -4.25
CA VAL A 247 -13.33 -3.22 -5.09
C VAL A 247 -11.90 -3.76 -5.05
N ILE A 248 -11.40 -4.11 -3.86
CA ILE A 248 -10.08 -4.71 -3.68
C ILE A 248 -9.97 -6.04 -4.45
N GLY A 249 -10.97 -6.93 -4.30
CA GLY A 249 -11.00 -8.20 -5.02
C GLY A 249 -11.04 -8.02 -6.55
N ALA A 250 -11.83 -7.07 -7.03
CA ALA A 250 -11.94 -6.73 -8.45
C ALA A 250 -10.61 -6.17 -9.00
N GLY A 251 -9.99 -5.22 -8.30
CA GLY A 251 -8.71 -4.62 -8.66
C GLY A 251 -7.58 -5.66 -8.73
N LEU A 252 -7.44 -6.52 -7.69
CA LEU A 252 -6.45 -7.60 -7.66
C LEU A 252 -6.58 -8.55 -8.84
N MET A 253 -7.80 -8.97 -9.20
CA MET A 253 -8.01 -9.89 -10.31
C MET A 253 -7.72 -9.22 -11.65
N THR A 254 -8.20 -8.01 -11.86
CA THR A 254 -7.99 -7.27 -13.11
C THR A 254 -6.52 -6.90 -13.29
N GLY A 255 -5.85 -6.42 -12.25
CA GLY A 255 -4.44 -6.05 -12.28
C GLY A 255 -3.48 -7.21 -12.53
N ASN A 256 -3.88 -8.45 -12.20
CA ASN A 256 -3.04 -9.63 -12.39
C ASN A 256 -3.48 -10.50 -13.55
N TYR A 257 -4.71 -10.98 -13.54
CA TYR A 257 -5.22 -11.86 -14.61
C TYR A 257 -5.63 -11.05 -15.85
N GLY A 258 -6.30 -9.91 -15.67
CA GLY A 258 -6.67 -9.04 -16.78
C GLY A 258 -5.44 -8.54 -17.55
N THR A 259 -4.45 -8.01 -16.85
CA THR A 259 -3.23 -7.47 -17.47
C THR A 259 -2.35 -8.53 -18.15
N ARG A 260 -2.33 -9.77 -17.64
CA ARG A 260 -1.49 -10.85 -18.20
C ARG A 260 -2.12 -11.58 -19.39
N TRP A 261 -3.45 -11.72 -19.41
CA TRP A 261 -4.16 -12.58 -20.34
C TRP A 261 -5.11 -11.83 -21.27
N ALA A 262 -5.52 -10.62 -20.93
CA ALA A 262 -6.53 -9.87 -21.67
C ALA A 262 -6.00 -8.58 -22.31
N MET A 263 -5.03 -7.91 -21.71
CA MET A 263 -4.52 -6.62 -22.19
C MET A 263 -3.27 -6.78 -23.04
N SER A 264 -3.17 -6.00 -24.12
CA SER A 264 -1.91 -5.81 -24.84
C SER A 264 -0.91 -4.99 -23.97
N PRO A 265 0.41 -5.09 -24.25
CA PRO A 265 1.41 -4.30 -23.50
C PRO A 265 1.13 -2.78 -23.50
N THR A 266 0.66 -2.26 -24.62
CA THR A 266 0.31 -0.84 -24.81
C THR A 266 -0.90 -0.44 -23.97
N THR A 267 -1.95 -1.25 -24.01
CA THR A 267 -3.19 -1.00 -23.25
C THR A 267 -2.96 -1.12 -21.75
N ARG A 268 -2.13 -2.08 -21.32
CA ARG A 268 -1.75 -2.22 -19.91
C ARG A 268 -1.13 -0.94 -19.35
N VAL A 269 -0.21 -0.32 -20.09
CA VAL A 269 0.42 0.95 -19.67
C VAL A 269 -0.65 2.04 -19.57
N SER A 270 -1.50 2.18 -20.59
CA SER A 270 -2.54 3.23 -20.61
C SER A 270 -3.56 3.07 -19.48
N VAL A 271 -3.97 1.85 -19.14
CA VAL A 271 -4.90 1.58 -18.02
C VAL A 271 -4.21 1.87 -16.68
N SER A 272 -2.94 1.49 -16.52
CA SER A 272 -2.16 1.79 -15.31
C SER A 272 -2.00 3.30 -15.12
N ASP A 273 -1.61 4.04 -16.16
CA ASP A 273 -1.45 5.50 -16.14
C ASP A 273 -2.77 6.22 -15.82
N PHE A 274 -3.88 5.72 -16.37
CA PHE A 274 -5.22 6.27 -16.07
C PHE A 274 -5.56 6.11 -14.58
N TRP A 275 -5.36 4.92 -14.01
CA TRP A 275 -5.68 4.68 -12.60
C TRP A 275 -4.73 5.43 -11.66
N GLU A 276 -3.43 5.52 -11.98
CA GLU A 276 -2.49 6.36 -11.24
C GLU A 276 -2.92 7.83 -11.25
N TYR A 277 -3.31 8.36 -12.42
CA TYR A 277 -3.83 9.72 -12.54
C TYR A 277 -5.14 9.91 -11.76
N ALA A 278 -6.08 8.99 -11.87
CA ALA A 278 -7.36 9.06 -11.16
C ALA A 278 -7.16 9.04 -9.63
N ALA A 279 -6.28 8.18 -9.14
CA ALA A 279 -5.92 8.12 -7.72
C ALA A 279 -5.18 9.39 -7.26
N PHE A 280 -4.26 9.92 -8.07
CA PHE A 280 -3.60 11.19 -7.79
C PHE A 280 -4.62 12.33 -7.64
N MET A 281 -5.59 12.43 -8.54
CA MET A 281 -6.66 13.43 -8.49
C MET A 281 -7.55 13.27 -7.26
N ALA A 282 -7.98 12.04 -6.99
CA ALA A 282 -8.81 11.71 -5.84
C ALA A 282 -8.10 12.05 -4.52
N ASN A 283 -6.85 11.62 -4.35
CA ASN A 283 -6.03 11.94 -3.18
C ASN A 283 -5.81 13.44 -3.02
N SER A 284 -5.55 14.15 -4.13
CA SER A 284 -5.30 15.59 -4.12
C SER A 284 -6.47 16.38 -3.55
N VAL A 285 -7.66 16.10 -4.08
CA VAL A 285 -8.89 16.75 -3.62
C VAL A 285 -9.19 16.35 -2.17
N LEU A 286 -9.06 15.07 -1.85
CA LEU A 286 -9.42 14.54 -0.55
C LEU A 286 -8.53 15.08 0.57
N PHE A 287 -7.19 15.05 0.43
CA PHE A 287 -6.28 15.58 1.45
C PHE A 287 -6.38 17.10 1.61
N LEU A 288 -6.65 17.83 0.53
CA LEU A 288 -6.90 19.27 0.60
C LEU A 288 -8.20 19.56 1.37
N MET A 289 -9.29 18.82 1.08
CA MET A 289 -10.57 18.95 1.77
C MET A 289 -10.45 18.55 3.25
N ILE A 290 -9.69 17.50 3.57
CA ILE A 290 -9.37 17.14 4.98
C ILE A 290 -8.76 18.33 5.71
N GLY A 291 -7.80 19.00 5.09
CA GLY A 291 -7.18 20.19 5.69
C GLY A 291 -8.18 21.33 5.93
N ILE A 292 -9.05 21.60 4.97
CA ILE A 292 -10.08 22.66 5.09
C ILE A 292 -11.08 22.35 6.21
N GLU A 293 -11.49 21.08 6.34
CA GLU A 293 -12.49 20.64 7.34
C GLU A 293 -11.98 20.81 8.80
N VAL A 294 -10.68 20.76 9.01
CA VAL A 294 -10.05 20.98 10.34
C VAL A 294 -10.46 22.30 10.99
N LYS A 295 -10.77 23.34 10.21
CA LYS A 295 -11.22 24.64 10.73
C LYS A 295 -12.49 24.53 11.60
N ILE A 296 -13.36 23.60 11.31
CA ILE A 296 -14.66 23.44 11.99
C ILE A 296 -14.46 22.96 13.44
N ILE A 297 -13.27 22.44 13.78
CA ILE A 297 -12.99 21.80 15.05
C ILE A 297 -12.29 22.77 16.01
N HIS A 298 -12.92 23.01 17.17
CA HIS A 298 -12.35 23.82 18.24
C HIS A 298 -11.55 22.93 19.20
N PHE A 299 -10.25 22.78 18.99
CA PHE A 299 -9.38 21.93 19.81
C PHE A 299 -9.09 22.51 21.21
N GLY A 300 -9.14 23.83 21.38
CA GLY A 300 -8.73 24.48 22.61
C GLY A 300 -9.35 23.89 23.90
N PRO A 301 -10.67 23.81 24.06
CA PRO A 301 -11.28 23.22 25.25
C PRO A 301 -11.13 21.70 25.36
N LEU A 302 -10.73 21.01 24.27
CA LEU A 302 -10.67 19.55 24.16
C LEU A 302 -9.24 18.99 24.22
N TRP A 303 -8.24 19.80 24.62
CA TRP A 303 -6.83 19.41 24.56
C TRP A 303 -6.49 18.11 25.32
N VAL A 304 -7.18 17.83 26.44
CA VAL A 304 -6.98 16.59 27.21
C VAL A 304 -7.47 15.39 26.40
N ALA A 305 -8.66 15.49 25.78
CA ALA A 305 -9.21 14.45 24.94
C ALA A 305 -8.31 14.19 23.70
N VAL A 306 -7.74 15.25 23.13
CA VAL A 306 -6.80 15.15 22.00
C VAL A 306 -5.53 14.40 22.40
N LEU A 307 -4.91 14.77 23.52
CA LEU A 307 -3.71 14.08 24.03
C LEU A 307 -4.00 12.61 24.34
N LEU A 308 -5.15 12.34 24.96
CA LEU A 308 -5.58 10.98 25.27
C LEU A 308 -5.83 10.17 23.98
N ALA A 309 -6.45 10.77 22.97
CA ALA A 309 -6.70 10.13 21.68
C ALA A 309 -5.39 9.72 20.97
N VAL A 310 -4.43 10.63 20.92
CA VAL A 310 -3.10 10.38 20.34
C VAL A 310 -2.36 9.29 21.11
N ALA A 311 -2.35 9.35 22.46
CA ALA A 311 -1.71 8.35 23.29
C ALA A 311 -2.36 6.97 23.11
N ALA A 312 -3.70 6.89 23.09
CA ALA A 312 -4.44 5.66 22.89
C ALA A 312 -4.17 5.03 21.52
N MET A 313 -4.15 5.84 20.47
CA MET A 313 -3.80 5.38 19.12
C MET A 313 -2.37 4.82 19.06
N ILE A 314 -1.39 5.50 19.66
CA ILE A 314 0.00 5.03 19.71
C ILE A 314 0.09 3.69 20.45
N CYS A 315 -0.58 3.54 21.60
CA CYS A 315 -0.63 2.28 22.34
C CYS A 315 -1.30 1.17 21.53
N GLY A 316 -2.41 1.46 20.85
CA GLY A 316 -3.10 0.51 19.98
C GLY A 316 -2.21 0.05 18.82
N ARG A 317 -1.51 0.96 18.16
CA ARG A 317 -0.57 0.62 17.07
C ARG A 317 0.62 -0.17 17.58
N ALA A 318 1.18 0.20 18.72
CA ALA A 318 2.25 -0.55 19.36
C ALA A 318 1.81 -2.00 19.65
N ALA A 319 0.64 -2.20 20.25
CA ALA A 319 0.09 -3.52 20.51
C ALA A 319 -0.12 -4.31 19.21
N ALA A 320 -0.72 -3.69 18.18
CA ALA A 320 -0.91 -4.34 16.89
C ALA A 320 0.39 -4.87 16.29
N VAL A 321 1.44 -4.07 16.26
CA VAL A 321 2.71 -4.45 15.62
C VAL A 321 3.52 -5.41 16.50
N PHE A 322 3.78 -5.04 17.75
CA PHE A 322 4.72 -5.80 18.60
C PHE A 322 4.13 -7.10 19.14
N CYS A 323 2.81 -7.21 19.33
CA CYS A 323 2.17 -8.47 19.74
C CYS A 323 1.94 -9.42 18.56
N THR A 324 1.77 -8.92 17.34
CA THR A 324 1.59 -9.78 16.16
C THR A 324 2.91 -10.22 15.53
N ALA A 325 4.01 -9.46 15.67
CA ALA A 325 5.31 -9.80 15.12
C ALA A 325 5.83 -11.19 15.55
N PRO A 326 5.71 -11.64 16.83
CA PRO A 326 6.07 -12.99 17.22
C PRO A 326 5.19 -14.08 16.58
N LEU A 327 3.92 -13.79 16.32
CA LEU A 327 3.01 -14.72 15.63
C LEU A 327 3.42 -14.89 14.17
N ILE A 328 3.77 -13.78 13.51
CA ILE A 328 4.31 -13.80 12.15
C ILE A 328 5.57 -14.66 12.09
N GLY A 329 6.51 -14.48 13.00
CA GLY A 329 7.76 -15.25 13.04
C GLY A 329 7.59 -16.76 13.22
N LYS A 330 6.41 -17.24 13.67
CA LYS A 330 6.09 -18.68 13.79
C LYS A 330 5.53 -19.29 12.50
N VAL A 331 4.91 -18.50 11.62
CA VAL A 331 4.17 -18.99 10.44
C VAL A 331 4.72 -18.48 9.11
N ASP A 332 5.61 -17.47 9.18
CA ASP A 332 6.25 -16.84 8.02
C ASP A 332 7.66 -16.37 8.39
N LYS A 333 8.37 -15.74 7.44
CA LYS A 333 9.68 -15.12 7.70
C LYS A 333 9.53 -14.03 8.79
N PRO A 334 10.31 -14.08 9.86
CA PRO A 334 10.21 -13.13 10.97
C PRO A 334 10.43 -11.69 10.48
N LEU A 335 9.72 -10.74 11.10
CA LEU A 335 9.91 -9.32 10.84
C LEU A 335 11.11 -8.82 11.67
N PRO A 336 12.16 -8.28 11.04
CA PRO A 336 13.27 -7.63 11.76
C PRO A 336 12.77 -6.52 12.69
N GLY A 337 13.46 -6.26 13.80
CA GLY A 337 13.08 -5.20 14.73
C GLY A 337 13.01 -3.80 14.08
N SER A 338 13.90 -3.53 13.13
CA SER A 338 13.87 -2.30 12.33
C SER A 338 12.57 -2.17 11.51
N TRP A 339 12.09 -3.26 10.90
CA TRP A 339 10.82 -3.26 10.16
C TRP A 339 9.62 -3.06 11.09
N GLN A 340 9.64 -3.68 12.29
CA GLN A 340 8.60 -3.44 13.30
C GLN A 340 8.56 -1.97 13.73
N GLY A 341 9.72 -1.32 13.88
CA GLY A 341 9.81 0.11 14.15
C GLY A 341 9.18 0.97 13.06
N VAL A 342 9.40 0.61 11.79
CA VAL A 342 8.78 1.31 10.64
C VAL A 342 7.29 1.03 10.56
N LEU A 343 6.84 -0.21 10.73
CA LEU A 343 5.41 -0.57 10.79
C LEU A 343 4.69 0.19 11.91
N PHE A 344 5.31 0.32 13.06
CA PHE A 344 4.78 1.08 14.18
C PHE A 344 4.65 2.57 13.87
N TRP A 345 5.73 3.21 13.42
CA TRP A 345 5.77 4.65 13.19
C TRP A 345 5.10 5.07 11.88
N GLY A 346 5.17 4.24 10.84
CA GLY A 346 4.56 4.46 9.54
C GLY A 346 3.06 4.19 9.47
N GLY A 347 2.41 3.85 10.59
CA GLY A 347 0.96 3.70 10.65
C GLY A 347 0.24 5.05 10.62
N ILE A 348 0.40 5.81 9.54
CA ILE A 348 -0.25 7.11 9.32
C ILE A 348 -1.75 6.91 9.11
N ARG A 349 -2.57 7.81 9.64
CA ARG A 349 -4.02 7.81 9.48
C ARG A 349 -4.40 8.78 8.37
N GLY A 350 -5.33 8.37 7.51
CA GLY A 350 -5.68 9.14 6.31
C GLY A 350 -7.18 9.27 6.09
N ALA A 351 -7.53 9.17 4.82
CA ALA A 351 -8.85 9.41 4.28
C ALA A 351 -9.96 8.62 4.96
N ILE A 352 -9.77 7.31 5.13
CA ILE A 352 -10.82 6.42 5.66
C ILE A 352 -11.19 6.78 7.09
N CYS A 353 -10.21 7.12 7.94
CA CYS A 353 -10.51 7.60 9.30
C CYS A 353 -11.41 8.84 9.29
N MET A 354 -11.15 9.78 8.38
CA MET A 354 -11.93 11.01 8.25
C MET A 354 -13.36 10.72 7.79
N VAL A 355 -13.50 9.84 6.80
CA VAL A 355 -14.81 9.46 6.26
C VAL A 355 -15.66 8.77 7.30
N LEU A 356 -15.08 7.80 8.01
CA LEU A 356 -15.79 7.12 9.10
C LEU A 356 -16.19 8.09 10.22
N ALA A 357 -15.34 9.09 10.53
CA ALA A 357 -15.70 10.14 11.47
C ALA A 357 -16.89 10.99 11.01
N LEU A 358 -16.91 11.38 9.74
CA LEU A 358 -18.01 12.15 9.15
C LEU A 358 -19.30 11.32 9.03
N SER A 359 -19.19 10.01 8.89
CA SER A 359 -20.32 9.06 8.83
C SER A 359 -20.97 8.79 10.18
N LEU A 360 -20.41 9.33 11.28
CA LEU A 360 -21.07 9.22 12.58
C LEU A 360 -22.42 9.94 12.55
N PRO A 361 -23.52 9.32 13.02
CA PRO A 361 -24.86 9.93 13.06
C PRO A 361 -24.86 11.27 13.79
N ILE A 362 -25.69 12.20 13.30
CA ILE A 362 -25.76 13.57 13.86
C ILE A 362 -26.27 13.55 15.31
N ASP A 363 -27.13 12.61 15.64
CA ASP A 363 -27.76 12.37 16.94
C ASP A 363 -26.91 11.52 17.90
N LEU A 364 -25.74 11.01 17.44
CA LEU A 364 -24.83 10.25 18.30
C LEU A 364 -24.30 11.12 19.45
N PRO A 365 -24.48 10.71 20.71
CA PRO A 365 -23.88 11.41 21.84
C PRO A 365 -22.37 11.57 21.67
N LEU A 366 -21.83 12.72 22.06
CA LEU A 366 -20.40 13.04 21.96
C LEU A 366 -19.80 13.00 20.54
N ARG A 367 -20.63 13.04 19.48
CA ARG A 367 -20.17 13.03 18.07
C ARG A 367 -19.08 14.07 17.81
N GLN A 368 -19.27 15.32 18.27
CA GLN A 368 -18.29 16.39 18.08
C GLN A 368 -16.96 16.11 18.77
N LEU A 369 -17.00 15.48 19.94
CA LEU A 369 -15.80 15.07 20.68
C LEU A 369 -15.06 13.96 19.92
N LEU A 370 -15.78 12.93 19.48
CA LEU A 370 -15.20 11.85 18.65
C LEU A 370 -14.56 12.38 17.37
N MET A 371 -15.26 13.26 16.67
CA MET A 371 -14.71 13.94 15.47
C MET A 371 -13.42 14.69 15.80
N ALA A 372 -13.42 15.51 16.86
CA ALA A 372 -12.23 16.25 17.27
C ALA A 372 -11.04 15.33 17.60
N MET A 373 -11.29 14.24 18.31
CA MET A 373 -10.28 13.23 18.64
C MET A 373 -9.70 12.57 17.39
N ILE A 374 -10.56 12.13 16.44
CA ILE A 374 -10.14 11.46 15.21
C ILE A 374 -9.34 12.42 14.33
N PHE A 375 -9.84 13.64 14.11
CA PHE A 375 -9.14 14.66 13.33
C PHE A 375 -7.78 15.01 13.92
N ALA A 376 -7.70 15.14 15.24
CA ALA A 376 -6.43 15.39 15.93
C ALA A 376 -5.42 14.24 15.70
N VAL A 377 -5.88 12.99 15.75
CA VAL A 377 -5.04 11.81 15.45
C VAL A 377 -4.57 11.84 14.01
N VAL A 378 -5.45 12.12 13.03
CA VAL A 378 -5.08 12.20 11.61
C VAL A 378 -4.03 13.29 11.38
N ILE A 379 -4.24 14.50 11.93
CA ILE A 379 -3.28 15.60 11.82
C ILE A 379 -1.95 15.25 12.49
N PHE A 380 -1.98 14.67 13.69
CA PHE A 380 -0.78 14.24 14.38
C PHE A 380 0.01 13.22 13.56
N THR A 381 -0.65 12.21 13.01
CA THR A 381 0.04 11.18 12.23
C THR A 381 0.59 11.72 10.92
N LEU A 382 -0.14 12.57 10.21
CA LEU A 382 0.34 13.20 8.99
C LEU A 382 1.51 14.16 9.26
N LEU A 383 1.37 15.07 10.23
CA LEU A 383 2.39 16.10 10.46
C LEU A 383 3.57 15.57 11.28
N VAL A 384 3.34 14.84 12.36
CA VAL A 384 4.44 14.40 13.22
C VAL A 384 5.08 13.12 12.71
N GLN A 385 4.29 12.06 12.53
CA GLN A 385 4.82 10.78 12.06
C GLN A 385 5.30 10.86 10.60
N GLY A 386 4.50 11.48 9.71
CA GLY A 386 4.85 11.62 8.30
C GLY A 386 6.13 12.42 8.07
N LEU A 387 6.30 13.58 8.71
CA LEU A 387 7.50 14.39 8.56
C LEU A 387 8.75 13.76 9.22
N SER A 388 8.57 13.02 10.32
CA SER A 388 9.68 12.38 11.02
C SER A 388 10.05 10.99 10.45
N LEU A 389 9.26 10.42 9.55
CA LEU A 389 9.45 9.06 9.04
C LEU A 389 10.81 8.87 8.36
N LYS A 390 11.27 9.85 7.58
CA LYS A 390 12.61 9.83 6.96
C LYS A 390 13.72 9.67 8.02
N MET A 391 13.62 10.41 9.13
CA MET A 391 14.58 10.32 10.24
C MET A 391 14.52 8.94 10.93
N VAL A 392 13.33 8.35 11.03
CA VAL A 392 13.16 6.99 11.58
C VAL A 392 13.79 5.95 10.67
N LEU A 393 13.57 6.03 9.36
CA LEU A 393 14.16 5.13 8.36
C LEU A 393 15.70 5.20 8.39
N ASP A 394 16.24 6.41 8.46
CA ASP A 394 17.68 6.65 8.54
C ASP A 394 18.29 6.02 9.82
N LYS A 395 17.68 6.30 10.99
CA LYS A 395 18.13 5.73 12.26
C LYS A 395 18.03 4.20 12.34
N LEU A 396 17.10 3.60 11.61
CA LEU A 396 16.92 2.16 11.55
C LEU A 396 17.77 1.49 10.45
N GLY A 397 18.57 2.27 9.70
CA GLY A 397 19.44 1.76 8.65
C GLY A 397 18.69 1.14 7.46
N LEU A 398 17.50 1.64 7.14
CA LEU A 398 16.64 1.11 6.08
C LEU A 398 16.66 1.93 4.80
N ILE A 399 17.40 3.03 4.77
CA ILE A 399 17.66 3.81 3.58
C ILE A 399 18.79 3.11 2.83
N GLN A 400 18.53 2.70 1.59
CA GLN A 400 19.61 2.20 0.73
C GLN A 400 20.60 3.35 0.52
N GLY A 401 21.85 3.13 0.88
CA GLY A 401 22.90 4.14 0.70
C GLY A 401 23.08 4.49 -0.79
N ASP A 402 23.56 5.69 -1.08
CA ASP A 402 23.83 6.18 -2.44
C ASP A 402 24.65 5.16 -3.28
N ALA A 403 25.48 4.37 -2.64
CA ALA A 403 26.30 3.34 -3.26
C ALA A 403 25.48 2.15 -3.81
N GLN A 404 24.44 1.68 -3.11
CA GLN A 404 23.58 0.60 -3.62
C GLN A 404 22.70 1.09 -4.78
N GLN A 405 22.17 2.29 -4.69
CA GLN A 405 21.43 2.92 -5.79
C GLN A 405 22.32 3.17 -7.01
N SER A 406 23.57 3.55 -6.79
CA SER A 406 24.59 3.69 -7.84
C SER A 406 24.85 2.34 -8.52
N TYR A 407 25.04 1.27 -7.76
CA TYR A 407 25.23 -0.09 -8.29
C TYR A 407 24.05 -0.57 -9.14
N GLU A 408 22.81 -0.44 -8.63
CA GLU A 408 21.60 -0.80 -9.38
C GLU A 408 21.42 0.03 -10.66
N THR A 409 21.75 1.32 -10.61
CA THR A 409 21.71 2.21 -11.79
C THR A 409 22.68 1.74 -12.85
N ARG A 410 23.95 1.47 -12.47
CA ARG A 410 24.97 0.97 -13.40
C ARG A 410 24.59 -0.38 -14.02
N LYS A 411 24.01 -1.27 -13.19
CA LYS A 411 23.50 -2.56 -13.66
C LYS A 411 22.37 -2.40 -14.69
N GLY A 412 21.45 -1.47 -14.46
CA GLY A 412 20.38 -1.14 -15.40
C GLY A 412 20.94 -0.58 -16.73
N GLU A 413 21.95 0.26 -16.68
CA GLU A 413 22.64 0.80 -17.86
C GLU A 413 23.34 -0.30 -18.67
N VAL A 414 24.06 -1.22 -18.01
CA VAL A 414 24.69 -2.39 -18.67
C VAL A 414 23.64 -3.26 -19.37
N PHE A 415 22.54 -3.55 -18.69
CA PHE A 415 21.44 -4.33 -19.30
C PHE A 415 20.82 -3.63 -20.51
N ALA A 416 20.57 -2.31 -20.41
CA ALA A 416 20.00 -1.50 -21.48
C ALA A 416 20.91 -1.50 -22.73
N VAL A 417 22.21 -1.31 -22.54
CA VAL A 417 23.19 -1.29 -23.65
C VAL A 417 23.36 -2.69 -24.25
N GLY A 418 23.30 -3.75 -23.45
CA GLY A 418 23.26 -5.13 -23.95
C GLY A 418 22.07 -5.39 -24.89
N ARG A 419 20.88 -4.83 -24.56
CA ARG A 419 19.70 -4.90 -25.46
C ARG A 419 19.90 -4.12 -26.75
N VAL A 420 20.53 -2.94 -26.69
CA VAL A 420 20.88 -2.15 -27.90
C VAL A 420 21.84 -2.92 -28.80
N GLN A 421 22.82 -3.63 -28.24
CA GLN A 421 23.73 -4.47 -29.01
C GLN A 421 23.00 -5.60 -29.75
N LEU A 422 22.10 -6.30 -29.07
CA LEU A 422 21.26 -7.34 -29.70
C LEU A 422 20.39 -6.77 -30.82
N GLU A 423 19.79 -5.60 -30.63
CA GLU A 423 18.98 -4.97 -31.67
C GLU A 423 19.83 -4.57 -32.89
N LEU A 424 21.05 -4.04 -32.67
CA LEU A 424 21.98 -3.70 -33.74
C LEU A 424 22.33 -4.92 -34.60
N GLU A 425 22.59 -6.08 -33.98
CA GLU A 425 22.85 -7.34 -34.68
C GLU A 425 21.61 -7.84 -35.46
N GLN A 426 20.43 -7.70 -34.88
CA GLN A 426 19.18 -8.05 -35.55
C GLN A 426 18.87 -7.16 -36.76
N MET A 427 19.16 -5.86 -36.67
CA MET A 427 19.00 -4.91 -37.78
C MET A 427 19.86 -5.30 -39.00
N VAL A 428 21.08 -5.76 -38.76
CA VAL A 428 21.94 -6.27 -39.83
C VAL A 428 21.36 -7.59 -40.41
N GLY A 429 20.98 -8.52 -39.54
CA GLY A 429 20.42 -9.82 -39.96
C GLY A 429 19.12 -9.68 -40.74
N ARG A 430 18.31 -8.64 -40.46
CA ARG A 430 17.07 -8.34 -41.21
C ARG A 430 17.29 -7.45 -42.45
N GLY A 431 18.53 -7.03 -42.75
CA GLY A 431 18.83 -6.15 -43.87
C GLY A 431 18.39 -4.68 -43.69
N LEU A 432 18.05 -4.29 -42.48
CA LEU A 432 17.66 -2.92 -42.13
C LEU A 432 18.84 -2.00 -41.97
N LEU A 433 20.03 -2.54 -41.74
CA LEU A 433 21.31 -1.80 -41.62
C LEU A 433 22.34 -2.43 -42.52
N SER A 434 23.08 -1.57 -43.26
CA SER A 434 24.19 -2.04 -44.09
C SER A 434 25.41 -2.42 -43.23
N GLN A 435 26.20 -3.39 -43.74
CA GLN A 435 27.42 -3.84 -43.05
C GLN A 435 28.41 -2.69 -42.77
N SER A 436 28.55 -1.74 -43.69
CA SER A 436 29.40 -0.57 -43.52
C SER A 436 28.95 0.35 -42.37
N ASN A 437 27.64 0.51 -42.18
CA ASN A 437 27.10 1.29 -41.08
C ASN A 437 27.22 0.53 -39.75
N TYR A 438 27.09 -0.79 -39.75
CA TYR A 438 27.36 -1.63 -38.58
C TYR A 438 28.81 -1.47 -38.09
N GLU A 439 29.78 -1.52 -38.99
CA GLU A 439 31.21 -1.34 -38.67
C GLU A 439 31.55 0.04 -38.11
N LEU A 440 30.72 1.04 -38.37
CA LEU A 440 30.84 2.37 -37.76
C LEU A 440 30.21 2.47 -36.37
N LEU A 441 29.12 1.76 -36.13
CA LEU A 441 28.34 1.83 -34.87
C LEU A 441 28.84 0.83 -33.83
N ALA A 442 29.19 -0.39 -34.23
CA ALA A 442 29.59 -1.46 -33.32
C ALA A 442 30.76 -1.12 -32.39
N PRO A 443 31.87 -0.47 -32.88
CA PRO A 443 32.98 -0.09 -32.01
C PRO A 443 32.55 0.91 -30.91
N ARG A 444 31.76 1.91 -31.27
CA ARG A 444 31.25 2.91 -30.29
C ARG A 444 30.40 2.26 -29.19
N LEU A 445 29.59 1.27 -29.58
CA LEU A 445 28.77 0.53 -28.63
C LEU A 445 29.62 -0.36 -27.72
N GLN A 446 30.65 -1.02 -28.30
CA GLN A 446 31.60 -1.85 -27.55
C GLN A 446 32.40 -1.03 -26.55
N ASP A 447 32.86 0.16 -26.93
CA ASP A 447 33.55 1.06 -26.00
C ASP A 447 32.64 1.49 -24.86
N ARG A 448 31.37 1.81 -25.14
CA ARG A 448 30.37 2.14 -24.11
C ARG A 448 30.07 0.97 -23.19
N VAL A 449 29.94 -0.26 -23.72
CA VAL A 449 29.79 -1.49 -22.93
C VAL A 449 30.97 -1.68 -21.98
N LYS A 450 32.19 -1.49 -22.47
CA LYS A 450 33.41 -1.62 -21.67
C LYS A 450 33.46 -0.61 -20.52
N GLU A 451 33.17 0.65 -20.82
CA GLU A 451 33.10 1.72 -19.83
C GLU A 451 32.09 1.39 -18.72
N LEU A 452 30.89 1.00 -19.10
CA LEU A 452 29.83 0.65 -18.16
C LEU A 452 30.15 -0.60 -17.31
N HIS A 453 30.87 -1.58 -17.88
CA HIS A 453 31.33 -2.73 -17.08
C HIS A 453 32.37 -2.33 -16.04
N THR A 454 33.30 -1.42 -16.41
CA THR A 454 34.29 -0.90 -15.45
C THR A 454 33.60 -0.12 -14.32
N ASP A 455 32.66 0.77 -14.67
CA ASP A 455 31.89 1.53 -13.71
C ASP A 455 31.06 0.61 -12.77
N LEU A 456 30.53 -0.52 -13.30
CA LEU A 456 29.80 -1.51 -12.52
C LEU A 456 30.72 -2.28 -11.56
N GLU A 457 31.93 -2.65 -12.01
CA GLU A 457 32.94 -3.32 -11.17
C GLU A 457 33.42 -2.40 -10.03
N GLU A 458 33.62 -1.10 -10.29
CA GLU A 458 33.95 -0.11 -9.27
C GLU A 458 32.83 0.03 -8.24
N ALA A 459 31.57 0.16 -8.69
CA ALA A 459 30.42 0.22 -7.81
C ALA A 459 30.21 -1.09 -7.01
N ALA A 460 30.51 -2.26 -7.61
CA ALA A 460 30.46 -3.56 -6.95
C ALA A 460 31.54 -3.71 -5.86
N ALA A 461 32.72 -3.15 -6.09
CA ALA A 461 33.82 -3.18 -5.11
C ALA A 461 33.48 -2.36 -3.86
N GLU A 462 32.73 -1.26 -4.01
CA GLU A 462 32.22 -0.46 -2.90
C GLU A 462 31.10 -1.16 -2.13
N HIS A 463 30.43 -2.19 -2.76
CA HIS A 463 29.23 -2.82 -2.20
C HIS A 463 29.26 -4.35 -2.28
N GLN A 464 30.22 -4.98 -1.59
CA GLN A 464 30.38 -6.44 -1.55
C GLN A 464 29.12 -7.20 -1.10
N ASN A 465 28.28 -6.60 -0.25
CA ASN A 465 27.04 -7.20 0.22
C ASN A 465 25.98 -7.29 -0.89
N ALA A 466 25.87 -6.28 -1.77
CA ALA A 466 24.91 -6.30 -2.89
C ALA A 466 25.26 -7.39 -3.92
N VAL A 467 26.54 -7.62 -4.15
CA VAL A 467 27.04 -8.69 -5.04
C VAL A 467 26.72 -10.08 -4.45
N ALA A 468 26.86 -10.24 -3.15
CA ALA A 468 26.54 -11.50 -2.47
C ALA A 468 25.03 -11.80 -2.50
N GLU A 469 24.19 -10.78 -2.25
CA GLU A 469 22.71 -10.91 -2.36
C GLU A 469 22.28 -11.23 -3.80
N GLU A 470 22.94 -10.63 -4.78
CA GLU A 470 22.66 -10.92 -6.18
C GLU A 470 22.98 -12.38 -6.55
N LEU A 471 24.11 -12.89 -6.08
CA LEU A 471 24.52 -14.27 -6.31
C LEU A 471 23.51 -15.24 -5.69
N ASP A 472 23.11 -15.01 -4.45
CA ASP A 472 22.12 -15.83 -3.75
C ASP A 472 20.75 -15.81 -4.49
N LEU A 473 20.32 -14.64 -4.98
CA LEU A 473 19.08 -14.50 -5.77
C LEU A 473 19.17 -15.18 -7.14
N ALA A 474 20.33 -15.15 -7.77
CA ALA A 474 20.57 -15.83 -9.05
C ALA A 474 20.55 -17.35 -8.85
N GLU A 475 21.21 -17.88 -7.81
CA GLU A 475 21.18 -19.31 -7.49
C GLU A 475 19.76 -19.79 -7.18
N GLU A 476 18.97 -19.02 -6.41
CA GLU A 476 17.57 -19.35 -6.12
C GLU A 476 16.75 -19.45 -7.43
N ARG A 477 16.91 -18.49 -8.35
CA ARG A 477 16.22 -18.51 -9.65
C ARG A 477 16.62 -19.68 -10.52
N LEU A 478 17.90 -20.03 -10.55
CA LEU A 478 18.39 -21.18 -11.31
C LEU A 478 17.83 -22.50 -10.78
N LEU A 479 17.74 -22.67 -9.46
CA LEU A 479 17.14 -23.84 -8.84
C LEU A 479 15.62 -23.92 -9.10
N HIS A 480 14.92 -22.79 -9.14
CA HIS A 480 13.51 -22.78 -9.56
C HIS A 480 13.33 -23.15 -11.03
N ALA A 481 14.18 -22.66 -11.93
CA ALA A 481 14.15 -23.03 -13.34
C ALA A 481 14.47 -24.53 -13.53
N GLU A 482 15.40 -25.10 -12.73
CA GLU A 482 15.68 -26.55 -12.71
C GLU A 482 14.42 -27.36 -12.30
N LYS A 483 13.69 -26.90 -11.27
CA LYS A 483 12.41 -27.53 -10.87
C LYS A 483 11.37 -27.52 -11.98
N ASP A 484 11.24 -26.42 -12.68
CA ASP A 484 10.28 -26.30 -13.77
C ASP A 484 10.68 -27.17 -14.97
N GLY A 485 11.97 -27.25 -15.32
CA GLY A 485 12.49 -28.17 -16.33
C GLY A 485 12.24 -29.64 -15.98
N ILE A 486 12.36 -30.04 -14.70
CA ILE A 486 12.03 -31.39 -14.25
C ILE A 486 10.53 -31.70 -14.43
N LYS A 487 9.64 -30.74 -14.12
CA LYS A 487 8.20 -30.91 -14.33
C LYS A 487 7.84 -31.01 -15.83
N GLU A 488 8.46 -30.17 -16.66
CA GLU A 488 8.28 -30.22 -18.12
C GLU A 488 8.72 -31.56 -18.68
N ALA A 489 9.87 -32.10 -18.24
CA ALA A 489 10.35 -33.42 -18.66
C ALA A 489 9.37 -34.56 -18.29
N TYR A 490 8.71 -34.46 -17.14
CA TYR A 490 7.66 -35.37 -16.73
C TYR A 490 6.40 -35.23 -17.61
N LEU A 491 5.95 -34.01 -17.84
CA LEU A 491 4.77 -33.73 -18.68
C LEU A 491 4.99 -34.15 -20.14
N ALA A 492 6.23 -34.04 -20.63
CA ALA A 492 6.63 -34.50 -21.94
C ALA A 492 6.82 -36.03 -22.00
N GLY A 493 6.63 -36.76 -20.90
CA GLY A 493 6.80 -38.22 -20.87
C GLY A 493 8.26 -38.70 -20.93
N ILE A 494 9.23 -37.82 -20.75
CA ILE A 494 10.67 -38.13 -20.80
C ILE A 494 11.11 -38.90 -19.53
N ILE A 495 10.52 -38.58 -18.38
CA ILE A 495 10.83 -39.19 -17.08
C ILE A 495 9.56 -39.70 -16.39
N SER A 496 9.71 -40.75 -15.57
CA SER A 496 8.60 -41.29 -14.78
C SER A 496 8.34 -40.43 -13.51
N GLU A 497 7.12 -40.54 -12.94
CA GLU A 497 6.73 -39.85 -11.72
C GLU A 497 7.69 -40.10 -10.54
N LYS A 498 8.19 -41.34 -10.43
CA LYS A 498 9.15 -41.73 -9.39
C LYS A 498 10.48 -40.97 -9.54
N VAL A 499 10.94 -40.78 -10.78
CA VAL A 499 12.19 -40.06 -11.11
C VAL A 499 11.97 -38.57 -10.87
N MET A 500 10.83 -38.00 -11.30
CA MET A 500 10.47 -36.61 -11.06
C MET A 500 10.49 -36.28 -9.55
N LYS A 501 9.79 -37.06 -8.72
CA LYS A 501 9.76 -36.85 -7.27
C LYS A 501 11.15 -36.91 -6.64
N LYS A 502 12.02 -37.82 -7.10
CA LYS A 502 13.41 -37.92 -6.62
C LYS A 502 14.21 -36.68 -6.98
N LEU A 503 14.13 -36.21 -8.22
CA LEU A 503 14.86 -35.04 -8.69
C LEU A 503 14.36 -33.75 -8.01
N LEU A 504 13.04 -33.60 -7.87
CA LEU A 504 12.48 -32.45 -7.14
C LEU A 504 12.95 -32.40 -5.69
N SER A 505 13.00 -33.55 -4.99
CA SER A 505 13.51 -33.61 -3.62
C SER A 505 14.99 -33.18 -3.52
N GLN A 506 15.82 -33.50 -4.52
CA GLN A 506 17.21 -33.06 -4.54
C GLN A 506 17.35 -31.55 -4.74
N VAL A 507 16.52 -30.95 -5.60
CA VAL A 507 16.51 -29.50 -5.79
C VAL A 507 15.95 -28.78 -4.57
N ASP A 508 14.93 -29.34 -3.90
CA ASP A 508 14.38 -28.80 -2.66
C ASP A 508 15.41 -28.80 -1.52
N GLU A 509 16.22 -29.84 -1.43
CA GLU A 509 17.31 -29.91 -0.47
C GLU A 509 18.37 -28.81 -0.73
N ARG A 510 18.73 -28.56 -1.99
CA ARG A 510 19.66 -27.49 -2.37
C ARG A 510 19.07 -26.11 -2.08
N LEU A 511 17.79 -25.87 -2.35
CA LEU A 511 17.08 -24.63 -1.99
C LEU A 511 17.10 -24.39 -0.48
N PHE A 512 16.86 -25.44 0.32
CA PHE A 512 16.88 -25.35 1.77
C PHE A 512 18.29 -24.99 2.31
N PHE A 513 19.36 -25.58 1.75
CA PHE A 513 20.72 -25.23 2.13
C PHE A 513 21.09 -23.80 1.73
N LEU A 514 20.63 -23.32 0.55
CA LEU A 514 20.81 -21.95 0.12
C LEU A 514 20.12 -20.96 1.10
N GLU A 515 18.89 -21.22 1.50
CA GLU A 515 18.18 -20.40 2.48
C GLU A 515 18.90 -20.34 3.84
N ILE A 516 19.51 -21.44 4.30
CA ILE A 516 20.28 -21.45 5.55
C ILE A 516 21.57 -20.65 5.40
N SER A 517 22.27 -20.76 4.27
CA SER A 517 23.53 -20.03 4.04
C SER A 517 23.29 -18.52 3.96
N THR A 518 22.23 -18.10 3.28
CA THR A 518 21.81 -16.69 3.19
C THR A 518 21.45 -16.12 4.57
N LYS A 519 20.73 -16.89 5.39
CA LYS A 519 20.43 -16.50 6.78
C LYS A 519 21.69 -16.33 7.65
N LYS A 520 22.69 -17.19 7.48
CA LYS A 520 23.94 -17.08 8.24
C LYS A 520 24.78 -15.87 7.82
N ARG A 521 24.80 -15.53 6.52
CA ARG A 521 25.50 -14.33 6.03
C ARG A 521 24.83 -13.06 6.52
N GLY A 522 23.50 -12.97 6.47
CA GLY A 522 22.74 -11.83 7.01
C GLY A 522 22.89 -11.61 8.51
N ALA A 523 23.13 -12.68 9.29
CA ALA A 523 23.38 -12.58 10.73
C ALA A 523 24.83 -12.17 11.06
N SER A 524 25.80 -12.40 10.16
CA SER A 524 27.22 -12.04 10.40
C SER A 524 27.54 -10.59 10.01
N THR A 525 26.62 -9.87 9.36
CA THR A 525 26.76 -8.45 9.01
C THR A 525 26.17 -7.50 10.05
N ASP A 526 25.66 -8.00 11.19
CA ASP A 526 25.21 -7.16 12.30
C ASP A 526 26.41 -6.80 13.21
N PRO A 527 26.87 -5.52 13.22
CA PRO A 527 28.10 -5.13 13.95
C PRO A 527 27.97 -5.17 15.49
N LYS A 528 26.92 -5.75 16.05
CA LYS A 528 26.65 -5.77 17.50
C LYS A 528 26.98 -7.09 18.24
N GLU A 529 27.57 -8.10 17.58
CA GLU A 529 28.01 -9.32 18.26
C GLU A 529 29.53 -9.43 18.42
N SER A 530 30.28 -8.33 18.30
CA SER A 530 31.73 -8.31 18.62
C SER A 530 32.05 -7.26 19.68
N GLU A 531 31.39 -7.33 20.86
CA GLU A 531 31.90 -6.82 22.14
C GLU A 531 31.37 -7.66 23.30
#